data_ced66a79e7d30fc8876f5fcf8b5b0113
#
_entry.id   ced66a79e7d30fc8876f5fcf8b5b0113
#
_cell.length_a   1.000
_cell.length_b   1.000
_cell.length_c   1.000
_cell.angle_alpha   90.00
_cell.angle_beta   90.00
_cell.angle_gamma   90.00
#
_symmetry.space_group_name_H-M   'P 1'
#
loop_
_entity.id
_entity.type
_entity.pdbx_description
1 polymer ?
#
loop_
_entity_poly.entity_id
_entity_poly.type
_entity_poly.pdbx_seq_one_letter_code
_entity_poly.pdbx_strand_id
1 'polypeptide(L)'
;MSTSPLAGQLLPADLLVDLPKLIDAYYTNKPDVGIAEQRVSFGTSGHRGSSFNTSFNENHVLAISQAICDYRKQAGITGPLYVGIDTHALSEPAQISAVEVLAANGIEIMLAKDGEYTPTPAISHAILTYNRNRTSGLADGIVITPSHNPPDNGGFKYNPPNGGPADSDITNWMQARANELLENNLRDVKRMDYHHAIKSATTHHHDYVHNYVKDLINVVDMEAIRGANVHMGADPLGGAGVNYWSAIADHYQVNLKVLNTAVDKTFSFMTADWDGKIRMDPSSAYTMQGMVERRNLFDVAFACDADHDRHGIVAPSCGLLPPNHYLAVAIEYLFQNRPQWRANTAIGKTVVSSAMIDKVARKIGRRLYEVPVGFKWFAPGLFDGSLGFGGEESAGGQRIKTASFPRFLPQKLKQKPAAILASAISCLPMNLAMQLKPV
;
A
#
# COMPACT_ATOMS: atom_id res chain seq x y z
N MET A 1 13.95 17.91 16.95
CA MET A 1 12.68 17.84 17.69
C MET A 1 12.90 16.93 18.91
N SER A 2 12.36 17.26 20.08
CA SER A 2 12.46 16.41 21.28
C SER A 2 11.49 15.25 21.19
N THR A 3 11.93 14.07 21.63
CA THR A 3 11.06 12.88 21.73
C THR A 3 9.97 13.13 22.77
N SER A 4 8.73 12.74 22.48
CA SER A 4 7.60 12.86 23.41
C SER A 4 7.79 11.97 24.65
N PRO A 5 7.34 12.41 25.84
CA PRO A 5 7.30 11.55 27.02
C PRO A 5 6.41 10.30 26.84
N LEU A 6 5.47 10.33 25.90
CA LEU A 6 4.57 9.21 25.59
C LEU A 6 5.17 8.20 24.60
N ALA A 7 6.32 8.50 24.00
CA ALA A 7 6.95 7.62 23.01
C ALA A 7 7.22 6.22 23.60
N GLY A 8 6.79 5.18 22.90
CA GLY A 8 6.90 3.78 23.35
C GLY A 8 5.90 3.36 24.40
N GLN A 9 4.91 4.19 24.74
CA GLN A 9 3.85 3.85 25.71
C GLN A 9 2.50 3.65 25.00
N LEU A 10 1.66 2.79 25.55
CA LEU A 10 0.25 2.74 25.15
C LEU A 10 -0.42 4.03 25.63
N LEU A 11 -1.22 4.63 24.77
CA LEU A 11 -1.95 5.84 25.12
C LEU A 11 -3.10 5.51 26.11
N PRO A 12 -3.31 6.32 27.14
CA PRO A 12 -4.51 6.24 27.97
C PRO A 12 -5.77 6.55 27.15
N ALA A 13 -6.91 6.00 27.58
CA ALA A 13 -8.17 6.04 26.82
C ALA A 13 -8.66 7.46 26.46
N ASP A 14 -8.36 8.44 27.31
CA ASP A 14 -8.72 9.85 27.11
C ASP A 14 -7.86 10.57 26.04
N LEU A 15 -6.75 9.97 25.64
CA LEU A 15 -5.90 10.46 24.54
C LEU A 15 -6.13 9.71 23.23
N LEU A 16 -6.96 8.67 23.21
CA LEU A 16 -7.36 8.01 21.97
C LEU A 16 -8.32 8.89 21.16
N VAL A 17 -8.35 8.66 19.85
CA VAL A 17 -9.25 9.38 18.96
C VAL A 17 -10.72 9.11 19.32
N ASP A 18 -11.51 10.16 19.46
CA ASP A 18 -12.98 10.09 19.61
C ASP A 18 -13.61 9.84 18.24
N LEU A 19 -13.86 8.56 17.93
CA LEU A 19 -14.37 8.12 16.62
C LEU A 19 -15.74 8.76 16.27
N PRO A 20 -16.74 8.81 17.17
CA PRO A 20 -18.01 9.49 16.89
C PRO A 20 -17.81 10.95 16.48
N LYS A 21 -16.99 11.72 17.22
CA LYS A 21 -16.71 13.11 16.87
C LYS A 21 -15.94 13.27 15.56
N LEU A 22 -15.00 12.34 15.29
CA LEU A 22 -14.22 12.36 14.06
C LEU A 22 -15.13 12.15 12.83
N ILE A 23 -16.06 11.20 12.91
CA ILE A 23 -17.02 10.90 11.84
C ILE A 23 -18.06 12.03 11.70
N ASP A 24 -18.54 12.59 12.81
CA ASP A 24 -19.43 13.75 12.76
C ASP A 24 -18.75 14.93 12.06
N ALA A 25 -17.51 15.25 12.44
CA ALA A 25 -16.73 16.31 11.80
C ALA A 25 -16.49 16.05 10.30
N TYR A 26 -16.41 14.79 9.87
CA TYR A 26 -16.26 14.44 8.45
C TYR A 26 -17.46 14.95 7.63
N TYR A 27 -18.67 14.78 8.13
CA TYR A 27 -19.90 15.18 7.43
C TYR A 27 -20.30 16.63 7.66
N THR A 28 -19.99 17.18 8.83
CA THR A 28 -20.51 18.53 9.23
C THR A 28 -19.55 19.67 8.91
N ASN A 29 -18.23 19.45 9.04
CA ASN A 29 -17.25 20.49 8.75
C ASN A 29 -17.10 20.68 7.24
N LYS A 30 -17.08 21.95 6.81
CA LYS A 30 -16.90 22.30 5.40
C LYS A 30 -15.60 23.06 5.19
N PRO A 31 -14.77 22.66 4.20
CA PRO A 31 -13.51 23.36 3.95
C PRO A 31 -13.74 24.80 3.48
N ASP A 32 -12.96 25.70 4.04
CA ASP A 32 -12.81 27.06 3.53
C ASP A 32 -11.68 27.09 2.50
N VAL A 33 -12.03 27.25 1.24
CA VAL A 33 -11.05 27.28 0.13
C VAL A 33 -10.10 28.49 0.17
N GLY A 34 -10.39 29.49 1.02
CA GLY A 34 -9.48 30.59 1.31
C GLY A 34 -8.30 30.19 2.21
N ILE A 35 -8.42 29.06 2.91
CA ILE A 35 -7.39 28.54 3.81
C ILE A 35 -6.63 27.42 3.09
N ALA A 36 -5.33 27.61 2.88
CA ALA A 36 -4.50 26.69 2.08
C ALA A 36 -4.50 25.26 2.62
N GLU A 37 -4.48 25.08 3.94
CA GLU A 37 -4.47 23.78 4.63
C GLU A 37 -5.80 23.03 4.52
N GLN A 38 -6.88 23.71 4.12
CA GLN A 38 -8.20 23.14 3.91
C GLN A 38 -8.51 22.89 2.43
N ARG A 39 -7.58 23.13 1.54
CA ARG A 39 -7.71 22.81 0.11
C ARG A 39 -7.32 21.35 -0.16
N VAL A 40 -7.80 20.80 -1.27
CA VAL A 40 -7.26 19.53 -1.76
C VAL A 40 -5.81 19.73 -2.13
N SER A 41 -4.94 18.89 -1.57
CA SER A 41 -3.51 18.84 -1.87
C SER A 41 -3.06 17.39 -2.01
N PHE A 42 -2.66 16.99 -3.22
CA PHE A 42 -2.07 15.69 -3.48
C PHE A 42 -0.56 15.76 -3.21
N GLY A 43 -0.14 15.41 -2.02
CA GLY A 43 1.28 15.30 -1.70
C GLY A 43 2.00 14.25 -2.57
N THR A 44 2.92 13.50 -2.00
CA THR A 44 3.70 12.48 -2.73
C THR A 44 2.83 11.34 -3.26
N SER A 45 1.71 11.01 -2.57
CA SER A 45 0.94 9.80 -2.85
C SER A 45 -0.56 9.92 -2.53
N GLY A 46 -1.16 11.12 -2.64
CA GLY A 46 -2.58 11.33 -2.42
C GLY A 46 -2.90 12.45 -1.45
N HIS A 47 -4.17 12.84 -1.40
CA HIS A 47 -4.68 13.83 -0.44
C HIS A 47 -4.87 13.17 0.92
N ARG A 48 -4.36 13.79 1.99
CA ARG A 48 -4.45 13.29 3.37
C ARG A 48 -4.75 14.44 4.33
N GLY A 49 -5.44 14.13 5.41
CA GLY A 49 -5.73 15.09 6.45
C GLY A 49 -6.63 14.52 7.53
N SER A 50 -7.09 15.38 8.44
CA SER A 50 -8.03 15.03 9.52
C SER A 50 -9.31 15.86 9.39
N SER A 51 -10.45 15.25 9.67
CA SER A 51 -11.73 15.99 9.67
C SER A 51 -11.83 17.00 10.82
N PHE A 52 -11.10 16.79 11.91
CA PHE A 52 -10.98 17.79 12.97
C PHE A 52 -10.35 19.11 12.51
N ASN A 53 -9.40 19.04 11.58
CA ASN A 53 -8.72 20.21 11.02
C ASN A 53 -9.37 20.69 9.71
N THR A 54 -10.50 20.12 9.34
CA THR A 54 -11.21 20.43 8.09
C THR A 54 -10.30 20.26 6.86
N SER A 55 -9.39 19.28 6.91
CA SER A 55 -8.44 18.98 5.83
C SER A 55 -8.70 17.62 5.17
N PHE A 56 -9.67 16.84 5.68
CA PHE A 56 -10.20 15.64 5.04
C PHE A 56 -11.66 15.43 5.46
N ASN A 57 -12.58 15.92 4.66
CA ASN A 57 -14.02 15.92 4.93
C ASN A 57 -14.79 15.40 3.72
N GLU A 58 -16.09 15.19 3.85
CA GLU A 58 -16.96 14.73 2.77
C GLU A 58 -16.79 15.56 1.50
N ASN A 59 -16.77 16.90 1.62
CA ASN A 59 -16.63 17.79 0.47
C ASN A 59 -15.33 17.54 -0.34
N HIS A 60 -14.22 17.24 0.34
CA HIS A 60 -12.97 16.88 -0.34
C HIS A 60 -13.14 15.59 -1.15
N VAL A 61 -13.73 14.57 -0.54
CA VAL A 61 -13.93 13.26 -1.19
C VAL A 61 -14.88 13.38 -2.38
N LEU A 62 -15.96 14.13 -2.25
CA LEU A 62 -16.90 14.40 -3.34
C LEU A 62 -16.20 15.11 -4.52
N ALA A 63 -15.42 16.17 -4.21
CA ALA A 63 -14.68 16.92 -5.22
C ALA A 63 -13.61 16.07 -5.92
N ILE A 64 -12.82 15.30 -5.15
CA ILE A 64 -11.78 14.43 -5.70
C ILE A 64 -12.41 13.32 -6.56
N SER A 65 -13.50 12.70 -6.11
CA SER A 65 -14.18 11.64 -6.86
C SER A 65 -14.74 12.16 -8.19
N GLN A 66 -15.32 13.35 -8.21
CA GLN A 66 -15.76 14.00 -9.46
C GLN A 66 -14.57 14.35 -10.36
N ALA A 67 -13.49 14.90 -9.80
CA ALA A 67 -12.28 15.18 -10.57
C ALA A 67 -11.69 13.92 -11.22
N ILE A 68 -11.74 12.77 -10.54
CA ILE A 68 -11.35 11.48 -11.12
C ILE A 68 -12.26 11.08 -12.27
N CYS A 69 -13.58 11.23 -12.14
CA CYS A 69 -14.53 10.97 -13.22
C CYS A 69 -14.24 11.84 -14.45
N ASP A 70 -13.99 13.14 -14.24
CA ASP A 70 -13.66 14.10 -15.30
C ASP A 70 -12.32 13.75 -15.97
N TYR A 71 -11.30 13.40 -15.17
CA TYR A 71 -9.99 12.94 -15.71
C TYR A 71 -10.12 11.68 -16.54
N ARG A 72 -10.82 10.65 -16.05
CA ARG A 72 -11.06 9.40 -16.77
C ARG A 72 -11.68 9.66 -18.15
N LYS A 73 -12.68 10.55 -18.21
CA LYS A 73 -13.31 10.97 -19.45
C LYS A 73 -12.31 11.63 -20.39
N GLN A 74 -11.49 12.55 -19.90
CA GLN A 74 -10.46 13.24 -20.69
C GLN A 74 -9.38 12.28 -21.18
N ALA A 75 -8.94 11.35 -20.34
CA ALA A 75 -7.89 10.37 -20.63
C ALA A 75 -8.39 9.15 -21.43
N GLY A 76 -9.69 9.03 -21.68
CA GLY A 76 -10.28 7.88 -22.40
C GLY A 76 -10.22 6.57 -21.60
N ILE A 77 -10.23 6.64 -20.26
CA ILE A 77 -10.23 5.46 -19.39
C ILE A 77 -11.67 4.99 -19.22
N THR A 78 -12.00 3.82 -19.79
CA THR A 78 -13.38 3.32 -19.87
C THR A 78 -13.58 1.95 -19.23
N GLY A 79 -12.54 1.31 -18.71
CA GLY A 79 -12.66 0.06 -17.98
C GLY A 79 -13.13 0.25 -16.55
N PRO A 80 -13.21 -0.82 -15.75
CA PRO A 80 -13.66 -0.74 -14.35
C PRO A 80 -12.68 0.05 -13.47
N LEU A 81 -13.23 0.66 -12.43
CA LEU A 81 -12.48 1.34 -11.38
C LEU A 81 -12.49 0.50 -10.12
N TYR A 82 -11.33 0.03 -9.70
CA TYR A 82 -11.15 -0.76 -8.48
C TYR A 82 -11.06 0.15 -7.25
N VAL A 83 -11.82 -0.14 -6.19
CA VAL A 83 -11.86 0.68 -4.96
C VAL A 83 -11.50 -0.19 -3.78
N GLY A 84 -10.49 0.24 -3.02
CA GLY A 84 -10.07 -0.38 -1.76
C GLY A 84 -10.01 0.62 -0.63
N ILE A 85 -10.23 0.12 0.59
CA ILE A 85 -10.12 0.90 1.83
C ILE A 85 -9.19 0.21 2.82
N ASP A 86 -8.52 0.99 3.64
CA ASP A 86 -7.83 0.50 4.81
C ASP A 86 -8.71 0.56 6.07
N THR A 87 -8.12 0.31 7.23
CA THR A 87 -8.82 0.21 8.51
C THR A 87 -8.99 1.53 9.26
N HIS A 88 -8.51 2.66 8.73
CA HIS A 88 -8.72 3.97 9.35
C HIS A 88 -10.21 4.34 9.41
N ALA A 89 -10.59 5.04 10.46
CA ALA A 89 -11.99 5.35 10.73
C ALA A 89 -12.67 6.16 9.61
N LEU A 90 -11.94 7.05 8.95
CA LEU A 90 -12.45 7.87 7.85
C LEU A 90 -12.50 7.15 6.49
N SER A 91 -11.92 5.96 6.36
CA SER A 91 -11.87 5.26 5.08
C SER A 91 -13.25 4.76 4.63
N GLU A 92 -14.06 4.26 5.55
CA GLU A 92 -15.43 3.79 5.25
C GLU A 92 -16.40 4.94 4.87
N PRO A 93 -16.50 6.06 5.63
CA PRO A 93 -17.27 7.24 5.21
C PRO A 93 -16.82 7.79 3.86
N ALA A 94 -15.50 7.81 3.61
CA ALA A 94 -14.97 8.29 2.34
C ALA A 94 -15.31 7.35 1.17
N GLN A 95 -15.34 6.03 1.39
CA GLN A 95 -15.80 5.08 0.38
C GLN A 95 -17.28 5.32 0.02
N ILE A 96 -18.14 5.52 1.03
CA ILE A 96 -19.56 5.83 0.82
C ILE A 96 -19.70 7.05 -0.09
N SER A 97 -19.08 8.18 0.28
CA SER A 97 -19.13 9.41 -0.49
C SER A 97 -18.57 9.26 -1.91
N ALA A 98 -17.48 8.49 -2.06
CA ALA A 98 -16.88 8.24 -3.39
C ALA A 98 -17.81 7.40 -4.27
N VAL A 99 -18.39 6.32 -3.75
CA VAL A 99 -19.30 5.44 -4.50
C VAL A 99 -20.53 6.19 -5.01
N GLU A 100 -21.08 7.10 -4.21
CA GLU A 100 -22.23 7.96 -4.61
C GLU A 100 -21.91 8.80 -5.84
N VAL A 101 -20.70 9.37 -5.90
CA VAL A 101 -20.25 10.19 -7.05
C VAL A 101 -19.91 9.30 -8.25
N LEU A 102 -19.16 8.25 -8.05
CA LEU A 102 -18.74 7.33 -9.12
C LEU A 102 -19.93 6.70 -9.83
N ALA A 103 -20.90 6.18 -9.06
CA ALA A 103 -22.12 5.58 -9.60
C ALA A 103 -22.97 6.61 -10.36
N ALA A 104 -23.12 7.84 -9.82
CA ALA A 104 -23.84 8.92 -10.50
C ALA A 104 -23.20 9.36 -11.82
N ASN A 105 -21.90 9.12 -12.00
CA ASN A 105 -21.17 9.34 -13.25
C ASN A 105 -21.14 8.11 -14.18
N GLY A 106 -21.82 7.02 -13.82
CA GLY A 106 -21.90 5.79 -14.61
C GLY A 106 -20.58 5.02 -14.69
N ILE A 107 -19.71 5.19 -13.69
CA ILE A 107 -18.45 4.45 -13.60
C ILE A 107 -18.74 3.00 -13.19
N GLU A 108 -18.12 2.03 -13.85
CA GLU A 108 -18.12 0.64 -13.43
C GLU A 108 -17.19 0.47 -12.23
N ILE A 109 -17.76 0.20 -11.06
CA ILE A 109 -17.06 0.18 -9.76
C ILE A 109 -16.87 -1.26 -9.31
N MET A 110 -15.65 -1.60 -8.85
CA MET A 110 -15.29 -2.88 -8.25
C MET A 110 -15.01 -2.70 -6.76
N LEU A 111 -15.99 -2.96 -5.90
CA LEU A 111 -15.85 -2.95 -4.44
C LEU A 111 -15.33 -4.29 -3.92
N ALA A 112 -14.74 -4.29 -2.74
CA ALA A 112 -14.35 -5.52 -2.08
C ALA A 112 -15.58 -6.40 -1.76
N LYS A 113 -15.44 -7.69 -2.02
CA LYS A 113 -16.45 -8.68 -1.61
C LYS A 113 -16.58 -8.66 -0.09
N ASP A 114 -17.79 -8.84 0.41
CA ASP A 114 -18.10 -8.91 1.84
C ASP A 114 -17.63 -7.72 2.69
N GLY A 115 -17.34 -6.56 2.07
CA GLY A 115 -16.86 -5.36 2.75
C GLY A 115 -15.43 -5.47 3.31
N GLU A 116 -14.62 -6.36 2.77
CA GLU A 116 -13.24 -6.56 3.22
C GLU A 116 -12.34 -5.33 2.99
N TYR A 117 -11.39 -5.12 3.91
CA TYR A 117 -10.32 -4.15 3.72
C TYR A 117 -9.37 -4.60 2.61
N THR A 118 -8.83 -3.64 1.87
CA THR A 118 -8.02 -3.95 0.68
C THR A 118 -6.69 -3.21 0.71
N PRO A 119 -5.57 -3.92 0.84
CA PRO A 119 -4.22 -3.35 0.75
C PRO A 119 -3.97 -2.63 -0.56
N THR A 120 -3.18 -1.55 -0.52
CA THR A 120 -2.73 -0.82 -1.73
C THR A 120 -2.19 -1.76 -2.82
N PRO A 121 -1.31 -2.74 -2.53
CA PRO A 121 -0.81 -3.66 -3.55
C PRO A 121 -1.87 -4.58 -4.15
N ALA A 122 -2.97 -4.86 -3.46
CA ALA A 122 -4.05 -5.67 -4.01
C ALA A 122 -4.85 -4.90 -5.08
N ILE A 123 -5.05 -3.59 -4.90
CA ILE A 123 -5.64 -2.72 -5.93
C ILE A 123 -4.73 -2.64 -7.15
N SER A 124 -3.44 -2.39 -6.94
CA SER A 124 -2.45 -2.39 -8.04
C SER A 124 -2.46 -3.71 -8.83
N HIS A 125 -2.53 -4.83 -8.11
CA HIS A 125 -2.62 -6.16 -8.71
C HIS A 125 -3.90 -6.34 -9.55
N ALA A 126 -5.05 -5.91 -9.04
CA ALA A 126 -6.33 -6.02 -9.75
C ALA A 126 -6.30 -5.21 -11.05
N ILE A 127 -5.82 -3.95 -11.00
CA ILE A 127 -5.67 -3.08 -12.18
C ILE A 127 -4.80 -3.76 -13.23
N LEU A 128 -3.62 -4.21 -12.86
CA LEU A 128 -2.65 -4.79 -13.80
C LEU A 128 -3.08 -6.15 -14.36
N THR A 129 -3.74 -6.96 -13.52
CA THR A 129 -4.29 -8.24 -13.96
C THR A 129 -5.41 -8.04 -14.99
N TYR A 130 -6.29 -7.07 -14.75
CA TYR A 130 -7.33 -6.71 -15.70
C TYR A 130 -6.75 -6.13 -17.00
N ASN A 131 -5.78 -5.23 -16.90
CA ASN A 131 -5.16 -4.54 -18.05
C ASN A 131 -4.23 -5.41 -18.88
N ARG A 132 -3.94 -6.65 -18.42
CA ARG A 132 -3.07 -7.58 -19.15
C ARG A 132 -3.59 -7.81 -20.56
N ASN A 133 -2.72 -7.58 -21.57
CA ASN A 133 -3.02 -7.74 -23.00
C ASN A 133 -4.16 -6.83 -23.52
N ARG A 134 -4.50 -5.75 -22.80
CA ARG A 134 -5.48 -4.76 -23.23
C ARG A 134 -4.77 -3.48 -23.67
N THR A 135 -5.28 -2.89 -24.74
CA THR A 135 -4.84 -1.58 -25.25
C THR A 135 -5.93 -0.51 -25.15
N SER A 136 -7.16 -0.93 -24.80
CA SER A 136 -8.32 -0.06 -24.61
C SER A 136 -9.23 -0.64 -23.51
N GLY A 137 -10.17 0.16 -23.01
CA GLY A 137 -11.02 -0.26 -21.91
C GLY A 137 -10.22 -0.55 -20.64
N LEU A 138 -9.15 0.23 -20.40
CA LEU A 138 -8.23 0.01 -19.31
C LEU A 138 -8.87 0.36 -17.96
N ALA A 139 -8.60 -0.46 -16.97
CA ALA A 139 -8.97 -0.24 -15.58
C ALA A 139 -7.97 0.67 -14.89
N ASP A 140 -8.44 1.32 -13.82
CA ASP A 140 -7.68 2.12 -12.86
C ASP A 140 -8.22 1.88 -11.44
N GLY A 141 -7.79 2.66 -10.44
CA GLY A 141 -8.26 2.42 -9.07
C GLY A 141 -8.10 3.59 -8.11
N ILE A 142 -8.82 3.46 -7.02
CA ILE A 142 -8.77 4.35 -5.87
C ILE A 142 -8.38 3.51 -4.64
N VAL A 143 -7.46 4.04 -3.83
CA VAL A 143 -7.13 3.49 -2.51
C VAL A 143 -7.41 4.56 -1.46
N ILE A 144 -8.37 4.28 -0.59
CA ILE A 144 -8.77 5.19 0.47
C ILE A 144 -8.00 4.81 1.73
N THR A 145 -6.95 5.56 1.99
CA THR A 145 -5.98 5.29 3.06
C THR A 145 -5.10 6.50 3.32
N PRO A 146 -4.80 6.85 4.58
CA PRO A 146 -3.72 7.77 4.92
C PRO A 146 -2.38 7.05 5.15
N SER A 147 -2.26 5.73 4.81
CA SER A 147 -1.09 4.87 5.05
C SER A 147 -0.81 4.72 6.55
N HIS A 148 0.36 5.08 7.03
CA HIS A 148 0.80 4.98 8.43
C HIS A 148 0.49 6.21 9.29
N ASN A 149 -0.34 7.12 8.81
CA ASN A 149 -0.71 8.34 9.55
C ASN A 149 -1.52 8.02 10.82
N PRO A 150 -1.63 8.97 11.77
CA PRO A 150 -2.43 8.77 12.98
C PRO A 150 -3.89 8.37 12.72
N PRO A 151 -4.56 7.75 13.72
CA PRO A 151 -5.92 7.22 13.59
C PRO A 151 -7.01 8.24 13.21
N ASP A 152 -6.78 9.53 13.49
CA ASP A 152 -7.68 10.64 13.14
C ASP A 152 -7.55 11.11 11.69
N ASN A 153 -6.63 10.50 10.93
CA ASN A 153 -6.43 10.88 9.53
C ASN A 153 -7.25 10.01 8.58
N GLY A 154 -7.60 10.60 7.44
CA GLY A 154 -8.07 9.94 6.24
C GLY A 154 -7.17 10.28 5.06
N GLY A 155 -7.28 9.49 4.00
CA GLY A 155 -6.51 9.71 2.79
C GLY A 155 -7.18 9.15 1.55
N PHE A 156 -6.83 9.70 0.38
CA PHE A 156 -7.43 9.35 -0.89
C PHE A 156 -6.36 9.34 -1.98
N LYS A 157 -6.07 8.17 -2.55
CA LYS A 157 -5.05 7.95 -3.57
C LYS A 157 -5.70 7.51 -4.88
N TYR A 158 -5.12 7.88 -6.00
CA TYR A 158 -5.52 7.41 -7.33
C TYR A 158 -4.37 6.65 -8.00
N ASN A 159 -4.70 5.49 -8.56
CA ASN A 159 -3.78 4.64 -9.32
C ASN A 159 -4.27 4.56 -10.77
N PRO A 160 -3.56 5.15 -11.75
CA PRO A 160 -3.88 5.09 -13.18
C PRO A 160 -3.70 3.67 -13.75
N PRO A 161 -3.98 3.44 -15.05
CA PRO A 161 -3.92 2.11 -15.67
C PRO A 161 -2.59 1.36 -15.55
N ASN A 162 -1.49 2.04 -15.24
CA ASN A 162 -0.20 1.40 -14.95
C ASN A 162 -0.15 0.73 -13.56
N GLY A 163 -1.21 0.87 -12.74
CA GLY A 163 -1.35 0.25 -11.43
C GLY A 163 -0.51 0.87 -10.32
N GLY A 164 0.40 1.76 -10.63
CA GLY A 164 1.23 2.49 -9.65
C GLY A 164 0.56 3.78 -9.15
N PRO A 165 1.21 4.52 -8.24
CA PRO A 165 0.76 5.85 -7.84
C PRO A 165 0.75 6.80 -9.05
N ALA A 166 -0.25 7.69 -9.10
CA ALA A 166 -0.38 8.67 -10.18
C ALA A 166 0.81 9.64 -10.22
N ASP A 167 1.27 9.97 -11.43
CA ASP A 167 2.32 10.95 -11.67
C ASP A 167 1.86 12.38 -11.31
N SER A 168 2.84 13.27 -11.17
CA SER A 168 2.58 14.65 -10.75
C SER A 168 1.65 15.41 -11.70
N ASP A 169 1.71 15.14 -13.00
CA ASP A 169 0.83 15.78 -13.98
C ASP A 169 -0.63 15.40 -13.74
N ILE A 170 -0.89 14.12 -13.44
CA ILE A 170 -2.22 13.60 -13.15
C ILE A 170 -2.71 14.18 -11.80
N THR A 171 -1.88 14.11 -10.76
CA THR A 171 -2.28 14.59 -9.43
C THR A 171 -2.47 16.09 -9.38
N ASN A 172 -1.64 16.89 -10.07
CA ASN A 172 -1.80 18.33 -10.18
C ASN A 172 -3.09 18.71 -10.91
N TRP A 173 -3.42 18.00 -12.01
CA TRP A 173 -4.67 18.22 -12.72
C TRP A 173 -5.88 17.91 -11.83
N MET A 174 -5.88 16.75 -11.15
CA MET A 174 -6.96 16.37 -10.23
C MET A 174 -7.11 17.34 -9.07
N GLN A 175 -6.00 17.78 -8.49
CA GLN A 175 -5.98 18.78 -7.41
C GLN A 175 -6.59 20.11 -7.87
N ALA A 176 -6.19 20.60 -9.04
CA ALA A 176 -6.73 21.83 -9.60
C ALA A 176 -8.25 21.72 -9.83
N ARG A 177 -8.70 20.62 -10.46
CA ARG A 177 -10.12 20.38 -10.73
C ARG A 177 -10.93 20.20 -9.45
N ALA A 178 -10.43 19.45 -8.47
CA ALA A 178 -11.11 19.27 -7.20
C ALA A 178 -11.26 20.60 -6.44
N ASN A 179 -10.25 21.45 -6.43
CA ASN A 179 -10.31 22.75 -5.80
C ASN A 179 -11.28 23.70 -6.53
N GLU A 180 -11.35 23.67 -7.86
CA GLU A 180 -12.37 24.39 -8.63
C GLU A 180 -13.79 23.97 -8.24
N LEU A 181 -14.02 22.65 -8.08
CA LEU A 181 -15.31 22.12 -7.63
C LEU A 181 -15.68 22.59 -6.22
N LEU A 182 -14.69 22.65 -5.30
CA LEU A 182 -14.89 23.19 -3.96
C LEU A 182 -15.24 24.70 -3.99
N GLU A 183 -14.52 25.50 -4.79
CA GLU A 183 -14.77 26.94 -4.99
C GLU A 183 -16.18 27.20 -5.53
N ASN A 184 -16.68 26.31 -6.39
CA ASN A 184 -18.05 26.35 -6.94
C ASN A 184 -19.10 25.69 -6.03
N ASN A 185 -18.79 25.43 -4.76
CA ASN A 185 -19.70 24.80 -3.79
C ASN A 185 -20.26 23.46 -4.29
N LEU A 186 -19.46 22.66 -4.97
CA LEU A 186 -19.77 21.30 -5.49
C LEU A 186 -20.95 21.25 -6.47
N ARG A 187 -21.35 22.37 -7.11
CA ARG A 187 -22.53 22.43 -8.00
C ARG A 187 -22.44 21.48 -9.19
N ASP A 188 -21.22 21.20 -9.66
CA ASP A 188 -20.96 20.33 -10.81
C ASP A 188 -20.69 18.88 -10.39
N VAL A 189 -20.73 18.57 -9.10
CA VAL A 189 -20.58 17.20 -8.61
C VAL A 189 -21.89 16.45 -8.79
N LYS A 190 -21.84 15.36 -9.53
CA LYS A 190 -22.96 14.42 -9.64
C LYS A 190 -22.93 13.46 -8.46
N ARG A 191 -24.04 13.31 -7.78
CA ARG A 191 -24.18 12.43 -6.61
C ARG A 191 -25.52 11.72 -6.65
N MET A 192 -25.56 10.47 -6.21
CA MET A 192 -26.78 9.74 -5.94
C MET A 192 -26.73 9.17 -4.53
N ASP A 193 -27.89 8.81 -3.98
CA ASP A 193 -27.97 8.16 -2.68
C ASP A 193 -27.19 6.83 -2.66
N TYR A 194 -26.48 6.56 -1.56
CA TYR A 194 -25.62 5.39 -1.41
C TYR A 194 -26.38 4.06 -1.58
N HIS A 195 -27.62 3.94 -1.05
CA HIS A 195 -28.40 2.73 -1.19
C HIS A 195 -28.82 2.45 -2.64
N HIS A 196 -28.92 3.49 -3.47
CA HIS A 196 -29.10 3.34 -4.91
C HIS A 196 -27.78 3.04 -5.60
N ALA A 197 -26.69 3.71 -5.20
CA ALA A 197 -25.37 3.54 -5.78
C ALA A 197 -24.84 2.10 -5.66
N ILE A 198 -24.95 1.48 -4.49
CA ILE A 198 -24.51 0.08 -4.28
C ILE A 198 -25.34 -0.96 -5.01
N LYS A 199 -26.57 -0.60 -5.42
CA LYS A 199 -27.47 -1.46 -6.21
C LYS A 199 -27.46 -1.12 -7.70
N SER A 200 -26.67 -0.15 -8.09
CA SER A 200 -26.52 0.22 -9.49
C SER A 200 -25.99 -0.95 -10.33
N ALA A 201 -26.44 -1.05 -11.57
CA ALA A 201 -25.91 -2.02 -12.53
C ALA A 201 -24.42 -1.85 -12.81
N THR A 202 -23.82 -0.71 -12.44
CA THR A 202 -22.40 -0.40 -12.58
C THR A 202 -21.58 -0.68 -11.31
N THR A 203 -22.19 -1.14 -10.23
CA THR A 203 -21.49 -1.47 -8.98
C THR A 203 -21.40 -2.98 -8.80
N HIS A 204 -20.19 -3.49 -8.72
CA HIS A 204 -19.86 -4.90 -8.64
C HIS A 204 -18.97 -5.20 -7.44
N HIS A 205 -18.86 -6.49 -7.09
CA HIS A 205 -17.95 -6.98 -6.07
C HIS A 205 -16.80 -7.78 -6.68
N HIS A 206 -15.60 -7.58 -6.14
CA HIS A 206 -14.38 -8.27 -6.55
C HIS A 206 -13.74 -8.99 -5.36
N ASP A 207 -13.36 -10.24 -5.55
CA ASP A 207 -12.65 -11.02 -4.53
C ASP A 207 -11.14 -10.71 -4.59
N TYR A 208 -10.74 -9.62 -3.91
CA TYR A 208 -9.35 -9.18 -3.89
C TYR A 208 -8.45 -10.19 -3.19
N VAL A 209 -8.89 -10.76 -2.06
CA VAL A 209 -8.09 -11.69 -1.25
C VAL A 209 -7.73 -12.91 -2.06
N HIS A 210 -8.73 -13.62 -2.60
CA HIS A 210 -8.51 -14.85 -3.36
C HIS A 210 -7.61 -14.61 -4.59
N ASN A 211 -7.92 -13.58 -5.37
CA ASN A 211 -7.19 -13.31 -6.61
C ASN A 211 -5.73 -12.92 -6.34
N TYR A 212 -5.48 -12.12 -5.31
CA TYR A 212 -4.15 -11.72 -4.91
C TYR A 212 -3.34 -12.90 -4.38
N VAL A 213 -3.89 -13.63 -3.41
CA VAL A 213 -3.23 -14.78 -2.76
C VAL A 213 -2.85 -15.85 -3.78
N LYS A 214 -3.79 -16.23 -4.65
CA LYS A 214 -3.55 -17.23 -5.69
C LYS A 214 -2.41 -16.87 -6.64
N ASP A 215 -2.23 -15.58 -6.93
CA ASP A 215 -1.22 -15.11 -7.88
C ASP A 215 0.18 -14.94 -7.25
N LEU A 216 0.32 -15.01 -5.91
CA LEU A 216 1.60 -14.85 -5.23
C LEU A 216 2.64 -15.88 -5.65
N ILE A 217 2.26 -17.07 -6.05
CA ILE A 217 3.16 -18.11 -6.54
C ILE A 217 3.99 -17.65 -7.77
N ASN A 218 3.46 -16.70 -8.54
CA ASN A 218 4.17 -16.12 -9.69
C ASN A 218 5.22 -15.06 -9.28
N VAL A 219 5.31 -14.74 -8.00
CA VAL A 219 6.18 -13.67 -7.49
C VAL A 219 7.12 -14.20 -6.42
N VAL A 220 6.63 -15.09 -5.55
CA VAL A 220 7.33 -15.64 -4.39
C VAL A 220 7.49 -17.15 -4.57
N ASP A 221 8.66 -17.67 -4.23
CA ASP A 221 8.91 -19.11 -4.18
C ASP A 221 8.30 -19.70 -2.92
N MET A 222 6.99 -19.95 -2.96
CA MET A 222 6.24 -20.48 -1.82
C MET A 222 6.66 -21.92 -1.47
N GLU A 223 7.13 -22.69 -2.45
CA GLU A 223 7.65 -24.04 -2.24
C GLU A 223 8.95 -24.02 -1.40
N ALA A 224 9.86 -23.08 -1.70
CA ALA A 224 11.08 -22.91 -0.91
C ALA A 224 10.76 -22.49 0.52
N ILE A 225 9.79 -21.60 0.72
CA ILE A 225 9.34 -21.14 2.04
C ILE A 225 8.73 -22.30 2.83
N ARG A 226 7.80 -23.04 2.23
CA ARG A 226 7.18 -24.20 2.86
C ARG A 226 8.21 -25.27 3.20
N GLY A 227 9.12 -25.59 2.25
CA GLY A 227 10.16 -26.59 2.45
C GLY A 227 11.19 -26.23 3.52
N ALA A 228 11.41 -24.95 3.79
CA ALA A 228 12.29 -24.47 4.84
C ALA A 228 11.67 -24.61 6.24
N ASN A 229 10.36 -24.76 6.34
CA ASN A 229 9.57 -24.87 7.58
C ASN A 229 9.92 -23.82 8.64
N VAL A 230 10.16 -22.59 8.21
CA VAL A 230 10.51 -21.49 9.10
C VAL A 230 9.26 -21.00 9.86
N HIS A 231 9.37 -20.86 11.18
CA HIS A 231 8.30 -20.32 12.00
C HIS A 231 8.24 -18.78 11.88
N MET A 232 7.20 -18.29 11.24
CA MET A 232 7.03 -16.87 10.90
C MET A 232 5.96 -16.21 11.74
N GLY A 233 6.19 -14.92 12.07
CA GLY A 233 5.17 -14.04 12.63
C GLY A 233 4.81 -12.95 11.62
N ALA A 234 3.52 -12.67 11.42
CA ALA A 234 3.05 -11.53 10.64
C ALA A 234 2.16 -10.64 11.50
N ASP A 235 2.42 -9.34 11.52
CA ASP A 235 1.59 -8.36 12.19
C ASP A 235 1.07 -7.33 11.16
N PRO A 236 -0.23 -7.32 10.88
CA PRO A 236 -0.82 -6.33 10.01
C PRO A 236 -0.88 -4.92 10.65
N LEU A 237 -0.41 -4.75 11.90
CA LEU A 237 -0.55 -3.53 12.69
C LEU A 237 -1.98 -2.96 12.68
N GLY A 238 -2.98 -3.86 12.70
CA GLY A 238 -4.39 -3.51 12.60
C GLY A 238 -4.83 -3.05 11.20
N GLY A 239 -3.99 -3.19 10.18
CA GLY A 239 -4.22 -2.70 8.82
C GLY A 239 -4.98 -3.65 7.90
N ALA A 240 -5.12 -3.25 6.65
CA ALA A 240 -5.96 -3.87 5.62
C ALA A 240 -5.58 -5.33 5.25
N GLY A 241 -4.37 -5.78 5.60
CA GLY A 241 -3.90 -7.14 5.31
C GLY A 241 -4.34 -8.20 6.31
N VAL A 242 -5.15 -7.87 7.31
CA VAL A 242 -5.55 -8.80 8.38
C VAL A 242 -6.08 -10.14 7.85
N ASN A 243 -6.91 -10.12 6.81
CA ASN A 243 -7.47 -11.33 6.20
C ASN A 243 -6.52 -11.98 5.17
N TYR A 244 -5.55 -11.23 4.63
CA TYR A 244 -4.63 -11.73 3.61
C TYR A 244 -3.60 -12.70 4.18
N TRP A 245 -3.05 -12.42 5.36
CA TRP A 245 -2.02 -13.25 5.96
C TRP A 245 -2.50 -14.65 6.33
N SER A 246 -3.71 -14.74 6.89
CA SER A 246 -4.34 -16.05 7.17
C SER A 246 -4.61 -16.82 5.89
N ALA A 247 -5.16 -16.16 4.86
CA ALA A 247 -5.42 -16.77 3.57
C ALA A 247 -4.12 -17.25 2.87
N ILE A 248 -3.00 -16.52 3.01
CA ILE A 248 -1.69 -16.93 2.53
C ILE A 248 -1.19 -18.18 3.27
N ALA A 249 -1.28 -18.16 4.61
CA ALA A 249 -0.86 -19.29 5.43
C ALA A 249 -1.62 -20.57 5.05
N ASP A 250 -2.94 -20.46 4.90
CA ASP A 250 -3.82 -21.58 4.56
C ASP A 250 -3.61 -22.07 3.13
N HIS A 251 -3.54 -21.15 2.15
CA HIS A 251 -3.41 -21.52 0.74
C HIS A 251 -2.07 -22.20 0.43
N TYR A 252 -0.98 -21.69 1.00
CA TYR A 252 0.38 -22.17 0.72
C TYR A 252 0.91 -23.13 1.76
N GLN A 253 0.15 -23.42 2.82
CA GLN A 253 0.54 -24.32 3.91
C GLN A 253 1.91 -23.95 4.50
N VAL A 254 2.11 -22.65 4.77
CA VAL A 254 3.31 -22.12 5.38
C VAL A 254 3.14 -21.94 6.89
N ASN A 255 4.21 -22.13 7.66
CA ASN A 255 4.19 -22.00 9.12
C ASN A 255 4.21 -20.52 9.53
N LEU A 256 3.05 -19.87 9.44
CA LEU A 256 2.85 -18.45 9.68
C LEU A 256 1.80 -18.22 10.77
N LYS A 257 2.15 -17.48 11.81
CA LYS A 257 1.22 -17.01 12.84
C LYS A 257 0.92 -15.53 12.63
N VAL A 258 -0.36 -15.20 12.49
CA VAL A 258 -0.82 -13.80 12.39
C VAL A 258 -1.05 -13.25 13.79
N LEU A 259 -0.52 -12.06 14.05
CA LEU A 259 -0.68 -11.32 15.30
C LEU A 259 -1.70 -10.19 15.09
N ASN A 260 -2.26 -9.65 16.17
CA ASN A 260 -3.15 -8.49 16.14
C ASN A 260 -4.23 -8.58 15.05
N THR A 261 -5.00 -9.68 15.05
CA THR A 261 -6.02 -9.98 14.03
C THR A 261 -7.30 -9.16 14.18
N ALA A 262 -7.52 -8.49 15.32
CA ALA A 262 -8.67 -7.62 15.54
C ALA A 262 -8.42 -6.23 14.94
N VAL A 263 -9.42 -5.71 14.22
CA VAL A 263 -9.39 -4.33 13.73
C VAL A 263 -9.95 -3.40 14.79
N ASP A 264 -9.12 -2.49 15.26
CA ASP A 264 -9.50 -1.40 16.16
C ASP A 264 -9.18 -0.06 15.47
N LYS A 265 -10.20 0.69 15.10
CA LYS A 265 -10.07 1.97 14.38
C LYS A 265 -9.39 3.08 15.20
N THR A 266 -9.21 2.87 16.52
CA THR A 266 -8.40 3.76 17.39
C THR A 266 -6.93 3.33 17.45
N PHE A 267 -6.62 2.11 16.99
CA PHE A 267 -5.30 1.48 17.10
C PHE A 267 -4.74 1.49 18.54
N SER A 268 -5.62 1.36 19.54
CA SER A 268 -5.29 1.49 20.96
C SER A 268 -4.24 0.49 21.48
N PHE A 269 -4.06 -0.62 20.76
CA PHE A 269 -3.04 -1.64 21.06
C PHE A 269 -1.61 -1.24 20.63
N MET A 270 -1.48 -0.15 19.88
CA MET A 270 -0.20 0.36 19.38
C MET A 270 0.44 1.31 20.37
N THR A 271 1.75 1.21 20.55
CA THR A 271 2.52 2.20 21.30
C THR A 271 2.68 3.50 20.50
N ALA A 272 2.67 4.63 21.20
CA ALA A 272 2.88 5.93 20.58
C ALA A 272 4.28 6.05 19.98
N ASP A 273 4.40 6.68 18.82
CA ASP A 273 5.64 6.95 18.14
C ASP A 273 6.41 8.12 18.80
N TRP A 274 7.55 8.46 18.24
CA TRP A 274 8.47 9.50 18.76
C TRP A 274 7.78 10.85 19.06
N ASP A 275 6.72 11.19 18.33
CA ASP A 275 5.96 12.44 18.49
C ASP A 275 4.79 12.33 19.51
N GLY A 276 4.61 11.16 20.12
CA GLY A 276 3.53 10.88 21.08
C GLY A 276 2.18 10.56 20.45
N LYS A 277 2.14 10.31 19.13
CA LYS A 277 0.93 9.89 18.40
C LYS A 277 1.06 8.42 17.99
N ILE A 278 -0.06 7.72 17.91
CA ILE A 278 -0.09 6.40 17.29
C ILE A 278 0.19 6.55 15.80
N ARG A 279 1.15 5.78 15.29
CA ARG A 279 1.47 5.64 13.87
C ARG A 279 1.75 4.19 13.55
N MET A 280 1.25 3.70 12.43
CA MET A 280 1.48 2.33 11.99
C MET A 280 2.70 2.24 11.08
N ASP A 281 3.81 2.91 11.45
CA ASP A 281 5.04 2.94 10.66
C ASP A 281 5.98 1.78 11.06
N PRO A 282 6.11 0.72 10.23
CA PRO A 282 6.93 -0.43 10.56
C PRO A 282 8.44 -0.16 10.52
N SER A 283 8.87 1.03 10.13
CA SER A 283 10.27 1.47 10.25
C SER A 283 10.60 2.05 11.62
N SER A 284 9.58 2.43 12.42
CA SER A 284 9.75 3.00 13.74
C SER A 284 10.00 1.93 14.80
N ALA A 285 11.05 2.12 15.60
CA ALA A 285 11.33 1.25 16.74
C ALA A 285 10.24 1.30 17.82
N TYR A 286 9.55 2.44 17.96
CA TYR A 286 8.45 2.60 18.89
C TYR A 286 7.22 1.80 18.44
N THR A 287 6.81 1.94 17.20
CA THR A 287 5.71 1.18 16.59
C THR A 287 5.96 -0.33 16.64
N MET A 288 7.20 -0.74 16.39
CA MET A 288 7.60 -2.15 16.33
C MET A 288 7.98 -2.76 17.68
N GLN A 289 7.88 -2.01 18.79
CA GLN A 289 8.29 -2.46 20.11
C GLN A 289 7.65 -3.80 20.50
N GLY A 290 6.33 -3.94 20.37
CA GLY A 290 5.62 -5.18 20.70
C GLY A 290 6.07 -6.38 19.88
N MET A 291 6.47 -6.19 18.61
CA MET A 291 7.04 -7.24 17.77
C MET A 291 8.48 -7.57 18.19
N VAL A 292 9.30 -6.56 18.50
CA VAL A 292 10.68 -6.74 18.96
C VAL A 292 10.74 -7.49 20.28
N GLU A 293 9.81 -7.24 21.21
CA GLU A 293 9.69 -7.97 22.47
C GLU A 293 9.39 -9.47 22.26
N ARG A 294 8.63 -9.78 21.21
CA ARG A 294 8.26 -11.15 20.83
C ARG A 294 9.24 -11.81 19.86
N ARG A 295 10.39 -11.18 19.53
CA ARG A 295 11.32 -11.65 18.48
C ARG A 295 11.78 -13.09 18.64
N ASN A 296 11.89 -13.59 19.86
CA ASN A 296 12.35 -14.95 20.16
C ASN A 296 11.25 -16.02 19.97
N LEU A 297 10.01 -15.63 19.68
CA LEU A 297 8.91 -16.55 19.38
C LEU A 297 8.93 -17.06 17.96
N PHE A 298 9.69 -16.43 17.06
CA PHE A 298 9.72 -16.68 15.64
C PHE A 298 11.15 -16.78 15.13
N ASP A 299 11.37 -17.51 14.03
CA ASP A 299 12.64 -17.45 13.31
C ASP A 299 12.80 -16.09 12.60
N VAL A 300 11.68 -15.56 12.10
CA VAL A 300 11.54 -14.19 11.56
C VAL A 300 10.13 -13.71 11.74
N ALA A 301 9.97 -12.43 12.04
CA ALA A 301 8.67 -11.78 12.07
C ALA A 301 8.70 -10.51 11.21
N PHE A 302 7.53 -10.09 10.74
CA PHE A 302 7.38 -8.89 9.92
C PHE A 302 6.05 -8.22 10.18
N ALA A 303 6.01 -6.91 9.95
CA ALA A 303 4.82 -6.10 10.06
C ALA A 303 4.65 -5.23 8.83
N CYS A 304 3.41 -4.77 8.59
CA CYS A 304 3.08 -3.86 7.51
C CYS A 304 2.28 -2.69 8.05
N ASP A 305 2.39 -1.52 7.40
CA ASP A 305 1.54 -0.37 7.72
C ASP A 305 0.07 -0.61 7.31
N ALA A 306 -0.81 0.35 7.64
CA ALA A 306 -2.25 0.11 7.52
C ALA A 306 -2.72 -0.23 6.10
N ASP A 307 -2.07 0.26 5.06
CA ASP A 307 -2.40 -0.08 3.66
C ASP A 307 -1.39 -1.02 2.99
N HIS A 308 -0.45 -1.57 3.76
CA HIS A 308 0.47 -2.63 3.35
C HIS A 308 1.40 -2.26 2.18
N ASP A 309 1.77 -0.98 2.04
CA ASP A 309 2.79 -0.58 1.08
C ASP A 309 4.19 -0.47 1.71
N ARG A 310 4.31 -0.63 3.04
CA ARG A 310 5.55 -0.65 3.82
C ARG A 310 5.66 -1.91 4.67
N HIS A 311 6.90 -2.22 5.09
CA HIS A 311 7.18 -3.37 5.94
C HIS A 311 8.31 -3.09 6.93
N GLY A 312 8.27 -3.80 8.08
CA GLY A 312 9.35 -3.91 9.04
C GLY A 312 9.67 -5.37 9.30
N ILE A 313 10.93 -5.71 9.46
CA ILE A 313 11.40 -7.08 9.67
C ILE A 313 12.10 -7.19 11.00
N VAL A 314 11.74 -8.21 11.77
CA VAL A 314 12.31 -8.50 13.08
C VAL A 314 12.88 -9.90 13.08
N ALA A 315 14.11 -10.03 13.57
CA ALA A 315 14.75 -11.32 13.77
C ALA A 315 15.35 -11.43 15.18
N PRO A 316 15.47 -12.65 15.74
CA PRO A 316 16.01 -12.86 17.09
C PRO A 316 17.39 -12.23 17.30
N SER A 317 18.24 -12.31 16.29
CA SER A 317 19.65 -11.87 16.37
C SER A 317 19.87 -10.36 16.34
N CYS A 318 18.93 -9.60 15.76
CA CYS A 318 19.13 -8.15 15.53
C CYS A 318 17.96 -7.28 15.97
N GLY A 319 16.84 -7.86 16.43
CA GLY A 319 15.61 -7.09 16.65
C GLY A 319 15.05 -6.54 15.32
N LEU A 320 14.66 -5.27 15.30
CA LEU A 320 14.20 -4.59 14.09
C LEU A 320 15.37 -4.38 13.12
N LEU A 321 15.26 -4.96 11.92
CA LEU A 321 16.27 -4.83 10.87
C LEU A 321 16.13 -3.46 10.19
N PRO A 322 17.20 -2.65 10.14
CA PRO A 322 17.14 -1.37 9.44
C PRO A 322 16.76 -1.55 7.97
N PRO A 323 15.82 -0.76 7.41
CA PRO A 323 15.32 -0.93 6.04
C PRO A 323 16.42 -0.94 4.98
N ASN A 324 17.43 -0.08 5.11
CA ASN A 324 18.56 -0.04 4.20
C ASN A 324 19.41 -1.32 4.17
N HIS A 325 19.53 -2.02 5.33
CA HIS A 325 20.22 -3.31 5.40
C HIS A 325 19.38 -4.40 4.73
N TYR A 326 18.07 -4.36 4.98
CA TYR A 326 17.15 -5.28 4.33
C TYR A 326 17.16 -5.12 2.81
N LEU A 327 17.07 -3.88 2.29
CA LEU A 327 17.12 -3.61 0.85
C LEU A 327 18.39 -4.21 0.20
N ALA A 328 19.54 -4.03 0.85
CA ALA A 328 20.81 -4.57 0.35
C ALA A 328 20.78 -6.11 0.25
N VAL A 329 20.24 -6.78 1.29
CA VAL A 329 20.11 -8.25 1.31
C VAL A 329 19.10 -8.73 0.27
N ALA A 330 17.95 -8.07 0.17
CA ALA A 330 16.91 -8.41 -0.79
C ALA A 330 17.40 -8.28 -2.24
N ILE A 331 18.11 -7.21 -2.56
CA ILE A 331 18.70 -6.98 -3.89
C ILE A 331 19.72 -8.08 -4.21
N GLU A 332 20.67 -8.35 -3.32
CA GLU A 332 21.69 -9.40 -3.56
C GLU A 332 21.02 -10.74 -3.81
N TYR A 333 20.07 -11.14 -2.98
CA TYR A 333 19.35 -12.39 -3.12
C TYR A 333 18.55 -12.48 -4.42
N LEU A 334 17.73 -11.47 -4.73
CA LEU A 334 16.86 -11.50 -5.90
C LEU A 334 17.64 -11.58 -7.20
N PHE A 335 18.70 -10.78 -7.36
CA PHE A 335 19.51 -10.79 -8.58
C PHE A 335 20.36 -12.05 -8.77
N GLN A 336 20.63 -12.79 -7.69
CA GLN A 336 21.30 -14.11 -7.76
C GLN A 336 20.33 -15.28 -8.01
N ASN A 337 19.04 -15.12 -7.65
CA ASN A 337 18.06 -16.20 -7.68
C ASN A 337 16.91 -15.94 -8.67
N ARG A 338 17.11 -15.05 -9.65
CA ARG A 338 16.20 -14.76 -10.76
C ARG A 338 16.95 -14.87 -12.10
N PRO A 339 17.29 -16.08 -12.54
CA PRO A 339 18.11 -16.29 -13.75
C PRO A 339 17.42 -15.78 -15.02
N GLN A 340 16.10 -15.65 -15.01
CA GLN A 340 15.31 -15.11 -16.12
C GLN A 340 15.40 -13.59 -16.24
N TRP A 341 15.95 -12.87 -15.27
CA TRP A 341 16.20 -11.44 -15.42
C TRP A 341 17.36 -11.20 -16.37
N ARG A 342 17.19 -10.27 -17.31
CA ARG A 342 18.22 -9.96 -18.29
C ARG A 342 19.52 -9.51 -17.63
N ALA A 343 20.65 -9.78 -18.26
CA ALA A 343 21.95 -9.39 -17.72
C ALA A 343 22.09 -7.89 -17.50
N ASN A 344 21.42 -7.07 -18.31
CA ASN A 344 21.41 -5.59 -18.22
C ASN A 344 20.32 -5.02 -17.32
N THR A 345 19.48 -5.84 -16.67
CA THR A 345 18.46 -5.40 -15.73
C THR A 345 19.12 -4.65 -14.56
N ALA A 346 18.67 -3.43 -14.30
CA ALA A 346 19.24 -2.53 -13.32
C ALA A 346 18.57 -2.67 -11.93
N ILE A 347 19.24 -2.10 -10.93
CA ILE A 347 18.77 -1.95 -9.55
C ILE A 347 18.31 -0.51 -9.36
N GLY A 348 17.06 -0.30 -8.96
CA GLY A 348 16.52 1.01 -8.59
C GLY A 348 16.72 1.32 -7.11
N LYS A 349 17.18 2.53 -6.79
CA LYS A 349 17.20 3.09 -5.43
C LYS A 349 16.87 4.57 -5.45
N THR A 350 16.40 5.11 -4.32
CA THR A 350 16.26 6.56 -4.17
C THR A 350 17.59 7.21 -3.76
N VAL A 351 17.73 8.50 -4.03
CA VAL A 351 18.95 9.30 -3.69
C VAL A 351 19.26 9.28 -2.19
N VAL A 352 18.26 9.09 -1.34
CA VAL A 352 18.40 9.05 0.13
C VAL A 352 18.69 7.65 0.67
N SER A 353 18.58 6.61 -0.17
CA SER A 353 18.88 5.23 0.23
C SER A 353 20.40 4.99 0.35
N SER A 354 20.76 4.03 1.20
CA SER A 354 22.16 3.76 1.58
C SER A 354 23.08 3.44 0.40
N ALA A 355 24.32 3.96 0.46
CA ALA A 355 25.42 3.55 -0.41
C ALA A 355 25.83 2.06 -0.27
N MET A 356 25.27 1.31 0.69
CA MET A 356 25.42 -0.13 0.76
C MET A 356 24.83 -0.80 -0.48
N ILE A 357 23.72 -0.29 -1.02
CA ILE A 357 23.11 -0.77 -2.27
C ILE A 357 24.09 -0.61 -3.44
N ASP A 358 24.84 0.49 -3.50
CA ASP A 358 25.88 0.73 -4.51
C ASP A 358 27.00 -0.34 -4.45
N LYS A 359 27.40 -0.70 -3.23
CA LYS A 359 28.41 -1.76 -3.02
C LYS A 359 27.89 -3.13 -3.48
N VAL A 360 26.63 -3.43 -3.16
CA VAL A 360 25.97 -4.68 -3.61
C VAL A 360 25.87 -4.69 -5.14
N ALA A 361 25.40 -3.63 -5.76
CA ALA A 361 25.26 -3.52 -7.21
C ALA A 361 26.60 -3.76 -7.92
N ARG A 362 27.69 -3.14 -7.44
CA ARG A 362 29.05 -3.38 -7.95
C ARG A 362 29.50 -4.82 -7.77
N LYS A 363 29.25 -5.43 -6.59
CA LYS A 363 29.62 -6.81 -6.28
C LYS A 363 28.96 -7.82 -7.24
N ILE A 364 27.69 -7.59 -7.60
CA ILE A 364 26.94 -8.47 -8.48
C ILE A 364 26.93 -8.04 -9.95
N GLY A 365 27.73 -7.01 -10.30
CA GLY A 365 27.89 -6.53 -11.67
C GLY A 365 26.63 -5.92 -12.29
N ARG A 366 25.79 -5.23 -11.49
CA ARG A 366 24.55 -4.62 -11.96
C ARG A 366 24.62 -3.10 -11.96
N ARG A 367 23.96 -2.49 -12.94
CA ARG A 367 23.82 -1.03 -13.05
C ARG A 367 22.83 -0.52 -11.99
N LEU A 368 23.14 0.64 -11.40
CA LEU A 368 22.20 1.39 -10.57
C LEU A 368 21.36 2.36 -11.43
N TYR A 369 20.12 2.52 -11.01
CA TYR A 369 19.18 3.53 -11.47
C TYR A 369 18.71 4.32 -10.25
N GLU A 370 19.33 5.48 -10.03
CA GLU A 370 19.03 6.34 -8.90
C GLU A 370 17.97 7.37 -9.26
N VAL A 371 16.97 7.53 -8.38
CA VAL A 371 15.79 8.37 -8.60
C VAL A 371 15.49 9.24 -7.37
N PRO A 372 14.70 10.32 -7.52
CA PRO A 372 14.14 11.03 -6.37
C PRO A 372 13.28 10.11 -5.49
N VAL A 373 12.95 10.57 -4.27
CA VAL A 373 12.05 9.86 -3.35
C VAL A 373 10.68 9.64 -4.01
N GLY A 374 10.17 8.41 -3.90
CA GLY A 374 8.84 8.00 -4.37
C GLY A 374 8.87 6.85 -5.39
N PHE A 375 8.00 5.87 -5.17
CA PHE A 375 7.92 4.66 -6.00
C PHE A 375 7.53 4.91 -7.46
N LYS A 376 6.83 5.99 -7.76
CA LYS A 376 6.42 6.35 -9.11
C LYS A 376 7.57 6.37 -10.12
N TRP A 377 8.77 6.69 -9.66
CA TRP A 377 9.97 6.76 -10.51
C TRP A 377 10.51 5.39 -10.95
N PHE A 378 10.18 4.32 -10.20
CA PHE A 378 10.54 2.95 -10.57
C PHE A 378 9.55 2.31 -11.53
N ALA A 379 8.30 2.81 -11.54
CA ALA A 379 7.20 2.22 -12.28
C ALA A 379 7.50 1.94 -13.75
N PRO A 380 8.00 2.88 -14.55
CA PRO A 380 8.29 2.62 -15.96
C PRO A 380 9.33 1.52 -16.17
N GLY A 381 10.44 1.57 -15.42
CA GLY A 381 11.52 0.61 -15.56
C GLY A 381 11.18 -0.79 -15.07
N LEU A 382 10.31 -0.91 -14.05
CA LEU A 382 9.76 -2.20 -13.62
C LEU A 382 8.78 -2.74 -14.66
N PHE A 383 8.00 -1.87 -15.30
CA PHE A 383 7.02 -2.25 -16.31
C PHE A 383 7.69 -2.76 -17.61
N ASP A 384 8.73 -2.10 -18.10
CA ASP A 384 9.44 -2.51 -19.32
C ASP A 384 10.53 -3.57 -19.09
N GLY A 385 10.82 -3.89 -17.82
CA GLY A 385 11.82 -4.88 -17.42
C GLY A 385 13.26 -4.38 -17.45
N SER A 386 13.49 -3.08 -17.59
CA SER A 386 14.82 -2.47 -17.46
C SER A 386 15.29 -2.40 -16.01
N LEU A 387 14.35 -2.40 -15.04
CA LEU A 387 14.60 -2.57 -13.60
C LEU A 387 14.12 -3.94 -13.12
N GLY A 388 14.92 -4.61 -12.30
CA GLY A 388 14.53 -5.86 -11.63
C GLY A 388 13.92 -5.60 -10.25
N PHE A 389 14.39 -4.55 -9.59
CA PHE A 389 14.00 -4.16 -8.26
C PHE A 389 14.12 -2.63 -8.11
N GLY A 390 13.21 -2.03 -7.36
CA GLY A 390 13.27 -0.65 -6.90
C GLY A 390 12.86 -0.59 -5.44
N GLY A 391 13.59 0.17 -4.63
CA GLY A 391 13.31 0.29 -3.21
C GLY A 391 13.81 1.60 -2.61
N GLU A 392 13.21 1.97 -1.48
CA GLU A 392 13.59 3.14 -0.70
C GLU A 392 13.68 2.81 0.80
N GLU A 393 14.43 3.64 1.53
CA GLU A 393 14.72 3.45 2.97
C GLU A 393 13.49 3.61 3.88
N SER A 394 12.40 4.17 3.39
CA SER A 394 11.12 4.24 4.10
C SER A 394 10.39 2.89 4.16
N ALA A 395 11.13 1.79 4.01
CA ALA A 395 10.67 0.41 4.09
C ALA A 395 9.74 -0.05 2.96
N GLY A 396 9.84 0.55 1.78
CA GLY A 396 9.16 0.11 0.56
C GLY A 396 10.12 -0.50 -0.47
N GLY A 397 9.67 -1.49 -1.24
CA GLY A 397 10.42 -2.06 -2.36
C GLY A 397 9.50 -2.72 -3.38
N GLN A 398 9.88 -2.68 -4.64
CA GLN A 398 9.13 -3.23 -5.77
C GLN A 398 10.03 -4.08 -6.67
N ARG A 399 9.46 -5.10 -7.33
CA ARG A 399 10.18 -5.97 -8.23
C ARG A 399 9.38 -6.41 -9.47
N ILE A 400 10.09 -6.90 -10.48
CA ILE A 400 9.49 -7.53 -11.67
C ILE A 400 8.84 -8.87 -11.31
N LYS A 401 7.60 -9.08 -11.79
CA LYS A 401 6.95 -10.39 -11.83
C LYS A 401 7.50 -11.19 -13.01
N THR A 402 7.89 -12.44 -12.81
CA THR A 402 8.37 -13.33 -13.86
C THR A 402 7.44 -14.51 -14.10
N ALA A 403 7.31 -14.92 -15.34
CA ALA A 403 6.26 -15.82 -15.84
C ALA A 403 6.38 -17.30 -15.46
N SER A 404 7.37 -17.75 -14.70
CA SER A 404 7.44 -19.10 -14.09
C SER A 404 8.72 -19.28 -13.27
N PHE A 405 8.61 -20.01 -12.15
CA PHE A 405 9.77 -20.51 -11.42
C PHE A 405 10.25 -21.83 -12.02
N PRO A 406 11.54 -21.98 -12.36
CA PRO A 406 12.09 -23.33 -12.55
C PRO A 406 12.11 -24.05 -11.20
N ARG A 407 11.60 -25.27 -11.17
CA ARG A 407 11.55 -26.16 -9.98
C ARG A 407 12.93 -26.65 -9.55
N PHE A 408 13.91 -25.80 -9.37
CA PHE A 408 15.23 -26.18 -8.87
C PHE A 408 15.57 -25.45 -7.59
N LEU A 409 15.55 -26.18 -6.47
CA LEU A 409 16.14 -25.76 -5.20
C LEU A 409 17.68 -25.89 -5.32
N PRO A 410 18.45 -24.78 -5.28
CA PRO A 410 19.90 -24.91 -5.12
C PRO A 410 20.22 -25.43 -3.71
N GLN A 411 21.06 -26.42 -3.60
CA GLN A 411 21.55 -26.99 -2.31
C GLN A 411 22.15 -25.92 -1.35
N LYS A 412 22.56 -24.76 -1.86
CA LYS A 412 23.06 -23.61 -1.08
C LYS A 412 22.01 -22.88 -0.23
N LEU A 413 20.72 -23.12 -0.48
CA LEU A 413 19.61 -22.50 0.27
C LEU A 413 19.51 -22.99 1.73
N LYS A 414 20.07 -24.16 2.04
CA LYS A 414 20.07 -24.72 3.41
C LYS A 414 20.93 -23.94 4.42
N GLN A 415 21.80 -23.04 3.97
CA GLN A 415 22.79 -22.38 4.85
C GLN A 415 22.44 -20.95 5.31
N LYS A 416 21.40 -20.29 4.73
CA LYS A 416 20.95 -18.95 5.16
C LYS A 416 19.42 -18.80 5.07
N PRO A 417 18.63 -19.59 5.81
CA PRO A 417 17.18 -19.60 5.65
C PRO A 417 16.51 -18.25 6.00
N ALA A 418 16.97 -17.57 7.03
CA ALA A 418 16.35 -16.33 7.52
C ALA A 418 16.47 -15.15 6.54
N ALA A 419 17.62 -14.96 5.89
CA ALA A 419 17.80 -13.85 4.93
C ALA A 419 17.01 -14.09 3.63
N ILE A 420 16.88 -15.33 3.22
CA ILE A 420 16.11 -15.75 2.04
C ILE A 420 14.63 -15.56 2.28
N LEU A 421 14.19 -15.93 3.47
CA LEU A 421 12.80 -15.83 3.88
C LEU A 421 12.36 -14.38 4.08
N ALA A 422 13.18 -13.59 4.76
CA ALA A 422 12.95 -12.16 4.89
C ALA A 422 12.84 -11.48 3.51
N SER A 423 13.71 -11.83 2.56
CA SER A 423 13.65 -11.36 1.16
C SER A 423 12.40 -11.80 0.42
N ALA A 424 11.92 -13.02 0.65
CA ALA A 424 10.75 -13.55 -0.03
C ALA A 424 9.45 -13.01 0.58
N ILE A 425 9.38 -12.93 1.90
CA ILE A 425 8.15 -12.59 2.64
C ILE A 425 7.91 -11.09 2.71
N SER A 426 8.94 -10.30 2.87
CA SER A 426 8.80 -8.83 2.84
C SER A 426 8.41 -8.28 1.47
N CYS A 427 8.49 -9.11 0.44
CA CYS A 427 7.91 -8.80 -0.87
C CYS A 427 6.41 -9.14 -0.95
N LEU A 428 5.80 -9.75 0.07
CA LEU A 428 4.38 -10.07 0.09
C LEU A 428 3.47 -8.83 0.12
N PRO A 429 3.77 -7.76 0.88
CA PRO A 429 2.97 -6.54 0.84
C PRO A 429 3.36 -5.58 -0.28
N MET A 430 4.53 -5.77 -0.90
CA MET A 430 5.05 -4.80 -1.84
C MET A 430 4.50 -5.01 -3.23
N ASN A 431 3.76 -4.04 -3.69
CA ASN A 431 3.26 -3.82 -5.05
C ASN A 431 3.59 -4.95 -6.03
N LEU A 432 2.71 -5.93 -6.08
CA LEU A 432 2.68 -7.01 -7.07
C LEU A 432 2.50 -6.44 -8.49
N ALA A 433 2.40 -5.14 -8.56
CA ALA A 433 2.17 -4.34 -9.69
C ALA A 433 3.44 -4.23 -10.50
N MET A 434 3.41 -4.67 -11.67
CA MET A 434 4.26 -4.47 -12.83
C MET A 434 5.05 -5.68 -13.28
N GLN A 435 4.43 -6.53 -13.95
CA GLN A 435 4.61 -6.91 -15.35
C GLN A 435 3.70 -8.03 -15.77
N LEU A 436 2.78 -7.64 -16.63
CA LEU A 436 2.12 -8.54 -17.50
C LEU A 436 2.53 -8.11 -18.92
N LYS A 437 3.71 -8.56 -19.40
CA LYS A 437 4.00 -8.45 -20.83
C LYS A 437 3.07 -9.37 -21.60
N PRO A 438 2.54 -8.91 -22.76
CA PRO A 438 2.06 -9.84 -23.77
C PRO A 438 3.23 -10.72 -24.23
N VAL A 439 2.99 -12.00 -24.33
CA VAL A 439 3.84 -12.95 -25.07
C VAL A 439 3.75 -12.62 -26.53
#